data_0962eecc510118fa17da8a1b270e9f09
#
_entry.id   0962eecc510118fa17da8a1b270e9f09
#
_cell.length_a   1.000
_cell.length_b   1.000
_cell.length_c   1.000
_cell.angle_alpha   90.00
_cell.angle_beta   90.00
_cell.angle_gamma   90.00
#
_symmetry.space_group_name_H-M   'P 1'
#
loop_
_entity.id
_entity.type
_entity.pdbx_description
1 polymer ?
#
loop_
_entity_poly.entity_id
_entity_poly.type
_entity_poly.pdbx_seq_one_letter_code
_entity_poly.pdbx_strand_id
1 'polypeptide(L)'
;MVKTLRKLSLLILLSFPCLILAQGTSTSEIPRNEFDRPDFQGFWENLHEVPEQRSERFGTRRAYTEEEVVALMSEIRSGRTQRESSLAVGRLAPETGTRITNRADDDFDEFPEELMQINGEYRTSIIIKPTNGRIQKKENVLDYYARFRDQGFRNYDGPEMTGANDRCLHMGWIFPYMGTTGLSKFGQIVQTEDFVMILGEYPYVPRIIPIMSNEIGEDYFLDRFPVWMGHSFAYWEQDKLKVVTKKLRDEQSNAPANALSPNGLPVSSVTSSVEETYELLSTNQILYRWEFTDEEFLSESVIGEVLLTRMLEGRRIYEYACHEGNYNMELILRGARRADWEDQQRSTPNQ
;
A
#
# COMPACT_ATOMS: atom_id res chain seq x y z
N MET A 1 -35.83 -80.39 45.51
CA MET A 1 -36.54 -79.12 45.51
C MET A 1 -35.47 -78.06 45.49
N VAL A 2 -35.22 -77.51 44.33
CA VAL A 2 -34.21 -76.48 44.12
C VAL A 2 -34.93 -75.18 43.85
N LYS A 3 -34.74 -74.15 44.68
CA LYS A 3 -35.30 -72.80 44.53
C LYS A 3 -34.32 -71.94 43.76
N THR A 4 -34.72 -71.49 42.58
CA THR A 4 -34.00 -70.59 41.70
C THR A 4 -34.21 -69.14 42.16
N LEU A 5 -33.14 -68.47 42.58
CA LEU A 5 -33.12 -66.98 42.81
C LEU A 5 -32.88 -66.25 41.50
N ARG A 6 -33.84 -65.47 41.03
CA ARG A 6 -33.65 -64.48 39.96
C ARG A 6 -32.99 -63.21 40.52
N LYS A 7 -31.81 -62.88 40.05
CA LYS A 7 -31.16 -61.60 40.31
C LYS A 7 -31.73 -60.55 39.33
N LEU A 8 -32.34 -59.51 39.88
CA LEU A 8 -32.82 -58.35 39.17
C LEU A 8 -31.67 -57.34 39.12
N SER A 9 -31.08 -57.19 37.95
CA SER A 9 -30.05 -56.15 37.76
C SER A 9 -30.71 -54.76 37.44
N LEU A 10 -30.58 -53.82 38.34
CA LEU A 10 -31.05 -52.44 38.19
C LEU A 10 -30.00 -51.66 37.41
N LEU A 11 -30.31 -51.31 36.16
CA LEU A 11 -29.48 -50.42 35.34
C LEU A 11 -29.77 -48.96 35.77
N ILE A 12 -28.81 -48.33 36.45
CA ILE A 12 -28.86 -46.92 36.75
C ILE A 12 -28.26 -46.19 35.54
N LEU A 13 -29.10 -45.53 34.76
CA LEU A 13 -28.68 -44.55 33.74
C LEU A 13 -28.22 -43.28 34.45
N LEU A 14 -26.94 -43.07 34.53
CA LEU A 14 -26.32 -41.77 34.89
C LEU A 14 -26.40 -40.86 33.67
N SER A 15 -27.37 -39.94 33.67
CA SER A 15 -27.41 -38.80 32.75
C SER A 15 -26.38 -37.74 33.18
N PHE A 16 -25.26 -37.73 32.50
CA PHE A 16 -24.31 -36.62 32.61
C PHE A 16 -24.89 -35.38 31.90
N PRO A 17 -25.05 -34.25 32.58
CA PRO A 17 -25.36 -33.01 31.87
C PRO A 17 -24.14 -32.62 31.04
N CYS A 18 -24.31 -32.58 29.73
CA CYS A 18 -23.33 -32.00 28.81
C CYS A 18 -23.27 -30.47 29.08
N LEU A 19 -22.27 -30.03 29.84
CA LEU A 19 -21.95 -28.62 29.92
C LEU A 19 -21.41 -28.20 28.55
N ILE A 20 -22.28 -27.60 27.76
CA ILE A 20 -21.88 -26.80 26.58
C ILE A 20 -21.13 -25.60 27.14
N LEU A 21 -19.81 -25.68 27.19
CA LEU A 21 -18.95 -24.52 27.31
C LEU A 21 -19.21 -23.69 26.04
N ALA A 22 -20.05 -22.68 26.17
CA ALA A 22 -20.11 -21.58 25.21
C ALA A 22 -18.68 -21.01 25.16
N GLN A 23 -17.96 -21.26 24.08
CA GLN A 23 -16.76 -20.52 23.74
C GLN A 23 -17.23 -19.09 23.53
N GLY A 24 -17.13 -18.29 24.58
CA GLY A 24 -17.25 -16.86 24.47
C GLY A 24 -16.22 -16.40 23.44
N THR A 25 -16.67 -15.85 22.34
CA THR A 25 -15.84 -15.00 21.50
C THR A 25 -15.33 -13.90 22.41
N SER A 26 -14.09 -14.03 22.87
CA SER A 26 -13.37 -12.96 23.53
C SER A 26 -13.25 -11.86 22.45
N THR A 27 -14.14 -10.87 22.52
CA THR A 27 -13.88 -9.58 21.91
C THR A 27 -12.67 -9.04 22.67
N SER A 28 -11.48 -9.18 22.08
CA SER A 28 -10.28 -8.57 22.66
C SER A 28 -10.57 -7.07 22.74
N GLU A 29 -10.57 -6.56 23.95
CA GLU A 29 -10.79 -5.13 24.18
C GLU A 29 -9.71 -4.37 23.40
N ILE A 30 -10.11 -3.38 22.61
CA ILE A 30 -9.20 -2.55 21.83
C ILE A 30 -8.29 -1.80 22.80
N PRO A 31 -6.95 -1.94 22.69
CA PRO A 31 -6.03 -1.26 23.58
C PRO A 31 -6.16 0.26 23.45
N ARG A 32 -6.10 0.94 24.59
CA ARG A 32 -6.16 2.40 24.65
C ARG A 32 -4.87 2.97 25.22
N ASN A 33 -4.47 4.11 24.69
CA ASN A 33 -3.33 4.86 25.20
C ASN A 33 -3.71 5.70 26.43
N GLU A 34 -2.78 6.47 26.96
CA GLU A 34 -2.96 7.34 28.13
C GLU A 34 -4.00 8.46 27.94
N PHE A 35 -4.40 8.76 26.70
CA PHE A 35 -5.41 9.76 26.34
C PHE A 35 -6.80 9.14 26.10
N ASP A 36 -7.02 7.90 26.50
CA ASP A 36 -8.25 7.12 26.27
C ASP A 36 -8.63 7.02 24.77
N ARG A 37 -7.65 6.97 23.88
CA ARG A 37 -7.82 6.76 22.46
C ARG A 37 -7.28 5.39 22.06
N PRO A 38 -7.80 4.76 20.99
CA PRO A 38 -7.21 3.54 20.44
C PRO A 38 -5.70 3.70 20.23
N ASP A 39 -4.93 2.72 20.67
CA ASP A 39 -3.46 2.78 20.68
C ASP A 39 -2.88 2.25 19.37
N PHE A 40 -2.63 3.16 18.43
CA PHE A 40 -1.96 2.86 17.15
C PHE A 40 -0.43 2.84 17.25
N GLN A 41 0.13 3.16 18.42
CA GLN A 41 1.56 3.25 18.62
C GLN A 41 2.28 1.97 18.20
N GLY A 42 3.36 2.09 17.42
CA GLY A 42 4.22 0.96 17.10
C GLY A 42 4.63 0.85 15.64
N PHE A 43 5.19 -0.31 15.32
CA PHE A 43 5.62 -0.66 13.98
C PHE A 43 4.56 -1.56 13.31
N TRP A 44 4.27 -1.26 12.05
CA TRP A 44 3.23 -1.91 11.28
C TRP A 44 3.76 -2.35 9.93
N GLU A 45 3.22 -3.45 9.42
CA GLU A 45 3.62 -4.03 8.13
C GLU A 45 2.40 -4.44 7.30
N ASN A 46 2.60 -4.49 6.00
CA ASN A 46 1.62 -4.98 5.05
C ASN A 46 2.26 -6.08 4.20
N LEU A 47 2.30 -7.28 4.74
CA LEU A 47 2.85 -8.47 4.08
C LEU A 47 1.75 -9.38 3.51
N HIS A 48 0.69 -8.77 2.99
CA HIS A 48 -0.39 -9.51 2.33
C HIS A 48 -0.28 -9.40 0.82
N GLU A 49 -0.49 -10.51 0.14
CA GLU A 49 -0.62 -10.51 -1.32
C GLU A 49 -2.00 -10.00 -1.71
N VAL A 50 -2.04 -8.90 -2.44
CA VAL A 50 -3.25 -8.33 -3.00
C VAL A 50 -2.91 -7.38 -4.14
N PRO A 51 -3.51 -7.50 -5.31
CA PRO A 51 -3.35 -6.53 -6.39
C PRO A 51 -3.92 -5.16 -6.00
N GLU A 52 -3.27 -4.08 -6.41
CA GLU A 52 -3.81 -2.73 -6.23
C GLU A 52 -5.15 -2.58 -6.96
N GLN A 53 -5.16 -2.90 -8.25
CA GLN A 53 -6.36 -2.88 -9.08
C GLN A 53 -6.84 -4.28 -9.41
N ARG A 54 -8.16 -4.45 -9.48
CA ARG A 54 -8.78 -5.73 -9.79
C ARG A 54 -8.53 -6.13 -11.25
N SER A 55 -8.15 -7.38 -11.45
CA SER A 55 -8.08 -7.95 -12.80
C SER A 55 -9.46 -7.95 -13.44
N GLU A 56 -9.53 -7.61 -14.73
CA GLU A 56 -10.78 -7.54 -15.51
C GLU A 56 -11.59 -8.83 -15.47
N ARG A 57 -10.92 -9.98 -15.38
CA ARG A 57 -11.57 -11.30 -15.26
C ARG A 57 -12.51 -11.43 -14.07
N PHE A 58 -12.32 -10.62 -13.04
CA PHE A 58 -13.17 -10.65 -11.84
C PHE A 58 -14.36 -9.69 -11.92
N GLY A 59 -14.37 -8.73 -12.86
CA GLY A 59 -15.43 -7.74 -12.98
C GLY A 59 -15.68 -7.01 -11.66
N THR A 60 -16.88 -7.14 -11.09
CA THR A 60 -17.23 -6.54 -9.80
C THR A 60 -17.02 -7.47 -8.61
N ARG A 61 -16.52 -8.68 -8.81
CA ARG A 61 -16.31 -9.68 -7.75
C ARG A 61 -15.14 -9.31 -6.85
N ARG A 62 -15.46 -8.90 -5.63
CA ARG A 62 -14.51 -8.34 -4.65
C ARG A 62 -13.68 -9.40 -3.91
N ALA A 63 -14.18 -10.63 -3.81
CA ALA A 63 -13.53 -11.70 -3.09
C ALA A 63 -13.17 -12.88 -4.00
N TYR A 64 -12.06 -13.55 -3.67
CA TYR A 64 -11.73 -14.85 -4.27
C TYR A 64 -12.68 -15.95 -3.78
N THR A 65 -12.85 -17.01 -4.57
CA THR A 65 -13.50 -18.26 -4.11
C THR A 65 -12.54 -19.06 -3.26
N GLU A 66 -13.08 -20.05 -2.52
CA GLU A 66 -12.25 -20.96 -1.70
C GLU A 66 -11.21 -21.71 -2.56
N GLU A 67 -11.59 -22.16 -3.75
CA GLU A 67 -10.70 -22.87 -4.67
C GLU A 67 -9.58 -21.94 -5.19
N GLU A 68 -9.91 -20.69 -5.52
CA GLU A 68 -8.92 -19.68 -5.94
C GLU A 68 -7.96 -19.37 -4.79
N VAL A 69 -8.45 -19.26 -3.56
CA VAL A 69 -7.61 -19.02 -2.38
C VAL A 69 -6.61 -20.16 -2.19
N VAL A 70 -7.06 -21.43 -2.26
CA VAL A 70 -6.17 -22.60 -2.12
C VAL A 70 -5.08 -22.58 -3.20
N ALA A 71 -5.42 -22.29 -4.45
CA ALA A 71 -4.47 -22.23 -5.55
C ALA A 71 -3.44 -21.10 -5.36
N LEU A 72 -3.90 -19.88 -5.08
CA LEU A 72 -3.05 -18.72 -4.88
C LEU A 72 -2.13 -18.86 -3.66
N MET A 73 -2.63 -19.39 -2.55
CA MET A 73 -1.80 -19.65 -1.36
C MET A 73 -0.71 -20.69 -1.65
N SER A 74 -0.99 -21.69 -2.53
CA SER A 74 0.03 -22.61 -2.98
C SER A 74 1.11 -21.93 -3.83
N GLU A 75 0.72 -21.00 -4.71
CA GLU A 75 1.65 -20.21 -5.52
C GLU A 75 2.54 -19.31 -4.65
N ILE A 76 1.96 -18.60 -3.68
CA ILE A 76 2.70 -17.76 -2.73
C ILE A 76 3.78 -18.59 -2.01
N ARG A 77 3.39 -19.75 -1.45
CA ARG A 77 4.32 -20.62 -0.73
C ARG A 77 5.42 -21.15 -1.62
N SER A 78 5.10 -21.58 -2.85
CA SER A 78 6.09 -22.11 -3.78
C SER A 78 7.04 -21.01 -4.27
N GLY A 79 6.53 -19.82 -4.54
CA GLY A 79 7.33 -18.66 -4.90
C GLY A 79 8.32 -18.27 -3.80
N ARG A 80 7.86 -18.25 -2.54
CA ARG A 80 8.72 -18.00 -1.38
C ARG A 80 9.83 -19.03 -1.25
N THR A 81 9.50 -20.34 -1.30
CA THR A 81 10.50 -21.42 -1.23
C THR A 81 11.54 -21.29 -2.34
N GLN A 82 11.13 -20.99 -3.55
CA GLN A 82 12.05 -20.79 -4.68
C GLN A 82 13.01 -19.63 -4.44
N ARG A 83 12.53 -18.51 -3.89
CA ARG A 83 13.38 -17.34 -3.60
C ARG A 83 14.31 -17.57 -2.43
N GLU A 84 13.84 -18.16 -1.34
CA GLU A 84 14.68 -18.55 -0.21
C GLU A 84 15.85 -19.44 -0.68
N SER A 85 15.57 -20.37 -1.60
CA SER A 85 16.64 -21.19 -2.21
C SER A 85 17.59 -20.39 -3.11
N SER A 86 17.09 -19.34 -3.77
CA SER A 86 17.91 -18.48 -4.63
C SER A 86 18.83 -17.54 -3.86
N LEU A 87 18.45 -17.19 -2.62
CA LEU A 87 19.23 -16.36 -1.69
C LEU A 87 20.17 -17.17 -0.80
N ALA A 88 20.19 -18.50 -0.95
CA ALA A 88 20.99 -19.38 -0.10
C ALA A 88 22.46 -19.01 -0.12
N VAL A 89 23.09 -19.05 1.04
CA VAL A 89 24.53 -18.82 1.21
C VAL A 89 25.31 -19.83 0.37
N GLY A 90 26.23 -19.35 -0.45
CA GLY A 90 27.04 -20.19 -1.36
C GLY A 90 26.53 -20.27 -2.80
N ARG A 91 25.47 -19.55 -3.14
CA ARG A 91 25.05 -19.38 -4.54
C ARG A 91 26.21 -18.80 -5.37
N LEU A 92 26.50 -19.44 -6.49
CA LEU A 92 27.53 -18.93 -7.42
C LEU A 92 26.99 -17.67 -8.11
N ALA A 93 27.87 -16.71 -8.34
CA ALA A 93 27.55 -15.57 -9.18
C ALA A 93 27.12 -16.03 -10.58
N PRO A 94 26.16 -15.34 -11.23
CA PRO A 94 25.81 -15.63 -12.61
C PRO A 94 27.04 -15.53 -13.53
N GLU A 95 27.08 -16.34 -14.57
CA GLU A 95 28.13 -16.24 -15.57
C GLU A 95 28.16 -14.84 -16.22
N THR A 96 29.35 -14.34 -16.50
CA THR A 96 29.54 -13.04 -17.16
C THR A 96 28.76 -12.98 -18.47
N GLY A 97 27.92 -11.94 -18.62
CA GLY A 97 27.06 -11.76 -19.79
C GLY A 97 25.68 -12.41 -19.69
N THR A 98 25.39 -13.13 -18.60
CA THR A 98 24.05 -13.60 -18.32
C THR A 98 23.16 -12.38 -18.02
N ARG A 99 22.00 -12.29 -18.69
CA ARG A 99 21.01 -11.27 -18.37
C ARG A 99 20.49 -11.52 -16.95
N ILE A 100 20.78 -10.60 -16.05
CA ILE A 100 20.20 -10.65 -14.72
C ILE A 100 18.72 -10.27 -14.89
N THR A 101 17.83 -11.24 -14.72
CA THR A 101 16.38 -11.05 -14.82
C THR A 101 15.77 -10.65 -13.49
N ASN A 102 16.47 -10.88 -12.39
CA ASN A 102 16.03 -10.50 -11.05
C ASN A 102 16.36 -9.02 -10.84
N ARG A 103 15.39 -8.27 -10.36
CA ARG A 103 15.63 -6.90 -9.89
C ARG A 103 16.61 -6.96 -8.72
N ALA A 104 17.54 -6.01 -8.65
CA ALA A 104 18.42 -5.88 -7.49
C ALA A 104 17.62 -5.72 -6.19
N ASP A 105 16.40 -5.18 -6.31
CA ASP A 105 15.48 -4.95 -5.20
C ASP A 105 14.85 -6.25 -4.67
N ASP A 106 14.88 -7.35 -5.44
CA ASP A 106 14.30 -8.62 -5.01
C ASP A 106 15.00 -9.20 -3.76
N ASP A 107 16.24 -8.78 -3.51
CA ASP A 107 17.03 -9.22 -2.35
C ASP A 107 16.62 -8.46 -1.05
N PHE A 108 15.95 -7.33 -1.18
CA PHE A 108 15.49 -6.49 -0.06
C PHE A 108 13.97 -6.53 0.15
N ASP A 109 13.24 -7.22 -0.73
CA ASP A 109 11.79 -7.25 -0.66
C ASP A 109 11.31 -8.41 0.22
N GLU A 110 10.59 -8.08 1.27
CA GLU A 110 9.88 -9.07 2.08
C GLU A 110 8.65 -9.55 1.30
N PHE A 111 8.50 -10.87 1.21
CA PHE A 111 7.41 -11.48 0.43
C PHE A 111 6.16 -11.65 1.24
N PRO A 112 4.98 -11.47 0.59
CA PRO A 112 3.72 -11.77 1.23
C PRO A 112 3.69 -13.22 1.69
N GLU A 113 3.14 -13.45 2.87
CA GLU A 113 2.98 -14.77 3.47
C GLU A 113 1.60 -15.34 3.19
N GLU A 114 0.62 -14.48 3.00
CA GLU A 114 -0.78 -14.84 2.81
C GLU A 114 -1.54 -13.82 1.96
N LEU A 115 -2.72 -14.22 1.50
CA LEU A 115 -3.64 -13.30 0.82
C LEU A 115 -4.29 -12.35 1.83
N MET A 116 -4.52 -11.11 1.41
CA MET A 116 -5.22 -10.13 2.25
C MET A 116 -6.67 -10.54 2.51
N GLN A 117 -7.02 -10.68 3.79
CA GLN A 117 -8.37 -10.99 4.23
C GLN A 117 -8.93 -9.88 5.11
N ILE A 118 -10.07 -9.31 4.73
CA ILE A 118 -10.78 -8.29 5.51
C ILE A 118 -12.22 -8.75 5.71
N ASN A 119 -12.66 -8.84 6.97
CA ASN A 119 -14.01 -9.29 7.34
C ASN A 119 -14.38 -10.66 6.74
N GLY A 120 -13.43 -11.59 6.69
CA GLY A 120 -13.64 -12.94 6.16
C GLY A 120 -13.58 -13.04 4.63
N GLU A 121 -13.40 -11.94 3.90
CA GLU A 121 -13.27 -11.93 2.45
C GLU A 121 -11.80 -11.82 2.03
N TYR A 122 -11.31 -12.78 1.26
CA TYR A 122 -10.01 -12.67 0.58
C TYR A 122 -10.12 -11.74 -0.61
N ARG A 123 -9.47 -10.59 -0.55
CA ARG A 123 -9.66 -9.48 -1.49
C ARG A 123 -9.00 -9.72 -2.84
N THR A 124 -9.76 -9.45 -3.92
CA THR A 124 -9.23 -9.48 -5.31
C THR A 124 -8.50 -8.20 -5.70
N SER A 125 -8.59 -7.16 -4.88
CA SER A 125 -7.86 -5.88 -5.04
C SER A 125 -7.94 -5.05 -3.79
N ILE A 126 -6.96 -4.13 -3.62
CA ILE A 126 -7.01 -3.04 -2.64
C ILE A 126 -8.18 -2.11 -2.95
N ILE A 127 -8.32 -1.70 -4.23
CA ILE A 127 -9.36 -0.77 -4.65
C ILE A 127 -10.72 -1.44 -4.60
N ILE A 128 -11.64 -0.85 -3.84
CA ILE A 128 -13.02 -1.31 -3.66
C ILE A 128 -14.05 -0.39 -4.31
N LYS A 129 -13.68 0.86 -4.61
CA LYS A 129 -14.45 1.81 -5.41
C LYS A 129 -13.50 2.49 -6.39
N PRO A 130 -13.83 2.57 -7.67
CA PRO A 130 -15.03 2.07 -8.35
C PRO A 130 -15.34 0.59 -8.12
N THR A 131 -16.60 0.18 -8.31
CA THR A 131 -17.06 -1.21 -7.99
C THR A 131 -16.30 -2.30 -8.74
N ASN A 132 -15.78 -1.99 -9.94
CA ASN A 132 -14.91 -2.89 -10.70
C ASN A 132 -13.48 -2.95 -10.15
N GLY A 133 -13.17 -2.19 -9.09
CA GLY A 133 -11.84 -2.15 -8.47
C GLY A 133 -10.75 -1.54 -9.36
N ARG A 134 -11.12 -0.65 -10.28
CA ARG A 134 -10.19 -0.06 -11.27
C ARG A 134 -10.36 1.46 -11.32
N ILE A 135 -9.26 2.18 -11.38
CA ILE A 135 -9.22 3.64 -11.46
C ILE A 135 -9.82 4.08 -12.79
N GLN A 136 -10.82 4.97 -12.72
CA GLN A 136 -11.51 5.54 -13.88
C GLN A 136 -10.97 6.95 -14.16
N LYS A 137 -10.03 7.07 -15.11
CA LYS A 137 -9.43 8.34 -15.51
C LYS A 137 -10.31 9.03 -16.57
N LYS A 138 -10.38 10.36 -16.51
CA LYS A 138 -10.94 11.19 -17.58
C LYS A 138 -9.95 11.31 -18.74
N GLU A 139 -10.45 11.62 -19.93
CA GLU A 139 -9.63 11.75 -21.15
C GLU A 139 -8.61 12.91 -21.06
N ASN A 140 -8.96 14.00 -20.37
CA ASN A 140 -8.10 15.18 -20.22
C ASN A 140 -6.79 14.89 -19.45
N VAL A 141 -6.67 13.74 -18.78
CA VAL A 141 -5.38 13.31 -18.18
C VAL A 141 -4.28 13.25 -19.25
N LEU A 142 -4.62 12.86 -20.48
CA LEU A 142 -3.66 12.82 -21.58
C LEU A 142 -3.24 14.22 -22.02
N ASP A 143 -4.15 15.18 -21.98
CA ASP A 143 -3.88 16.58 -22.34
C ASP A 143 -2.91 17.22 -21.34
N TYR A 144 -3.04 16.87 -20.05
CA TYR A 144 -2.11 17.34 -19.02
C TYR A 144 -0.65 17.01 -19.36
N TYR A 145 -0.40 15.84 -19.89
CA TYR A 145 0.94 15.44 -20.32
C TYR A 145 1.31 15.99 -21.68
N ALA A 146 0.34 16.15 -22.57
CA ALA A 146 0.55 16.77 -23.88
C ALA A 146 1.11 18.18 -23.73
N ARG A 147 0.74 18.92 -22.67
CA ARG A 147 1.21 20.28 -22.42
C ARG A 147 2.74 20.42 -22.39
N PHE A 148 3.44 19.43 -21.85
CA PHE A 148 4.90 19.43 -21.83
C PHE A 148 5.49 19.23 -23.22
N ARG A 149 4.93 18.28 -23.96
CA ARG A 149 5.31 18.05 -25.37
C ARG A 149 5.04 19.26 -26.24
N ASP A 150 3.90 19.91 -26.04
CA ASP A 150 3.49 21.10 -26.83
C ASP A 150 4.36 22.33 -26.52
N GLN A 151 4.99 22.36 -25.35
CA GLN A 151 6.04 23.33 -24.99
C GLN A 151 7.43 22.93 -25.52
N GLY A 152 7.55 21.81 -26.23
CA GLY A 152 8.79 21.33 -26.81
C GLY A 152 9.64 20.44 -25.89
N PHE A 153 9.14 20.11 -24.68
CA PHE A 153 9.83 19.21 -23.79
C PHE A 153 9.74 17.75 -24.30
N ARG A 154 10.83 17.05 -24.16
CA ARG A 154 10.94 15.60 -24.40
C ARG A 154 11.18 14.87 -23.09
N ASN A 155 10.95 13.57 -23.10
CA ASN A 155 11.29 12.73 -21.96
C ASN A 155 12.76 12.91 -21.60
N TYR A 156 13.03 13.10 -20.33
CA TYR A 156 14.38 13.23 -19.78
C TYR A 156 15.17 14.47 -20.26
N ASP A 157 14.49 15.54 -20.69
CA ASP A 157 15.15 16.82 -20.99
C ASP A 157 15.77 17.44 -19.74
N GLY A 158 15.16 17.24 -18.60
CA GLY A 158 15.64 17.64 -17.29
C GLY A 158 15.15 16.70 -16.17
N PRO A 159 15.62 16.89 -14.94
CA PRO A 159 15.16 16.09 -13.79
C PRO A 159 13.65 16.20 -13.57
N GLU A 160 13.06 17.35 -13.82
CA GLU A 160 11.63 17.62 -13.68
C GLU A 160 10.77 16.78 -14.65
N MET A 161 11.37 16.25 -15.71
CA MET A 161 10.72 15.38 -16.67
C MET A 161 10.82 13.89 -16.29
N THR A 162 11.42 13.57 -15.14
CA THR A 162 11.47 12.23 -14.57
C THR A 162 10.46 12.08 -13.44
N GLY A 163 10.16 10.85 -13.05
CA GLY A 163 9.24 10.56 -11.95
C GLY A 163 9.74 11.10 -10.61
N ALA A 164 8.82 11.40 -9.71
CA ALA A 164 9.15 11.83 -8.35
C ALA A 164 9.94 10.76 -7.59
N ASN A 165 9.68 9.48 -7.88
CA ASN A 165 10.43 8.33 -7.34
C ASN A 165 11.90 8.36 -7.78
N ASP A 166 12.18 8.58 -9.07
CA ASP A 166 13.55 8.66 -9.59
C ASP A 166 14.35 9.80 -8.96
N ARG A 167 13.66 10.84 -8.51
CA ARG A 167 14.21 12.01 -7.82
C ARG A 167 14.26 11.86 -6.31
N CYS A 168 13.92 10.70 -5.76
CA CYS A 168 13.85 10.45 -4.32
C CYS A 168 12.92 11.42 -3.56
N LEU A 169 11.85 11.90 -4.18
CA LEU A 169 10.89 12.79 -3.55
C LEU A 169 9.77 12.02 -2.86
N HIS A 170 9.17 11.07 -3.56
CA HIS A 170 8.17 10.12 -3.05
C HIS A 170 7.87 9.06 -4.12
N MET A 171 7.02 8.08 -3.81
CA MET A 171 6.67 6.97 -4.72
C MET A 171 5.77 7.34 -5.90
N GLY A 172 5.42 8.61 -6.07
CA GLY A 172 4.45 9.05 -7.08
C GLY A 172 3.00 8.95 -6.62
N TRP A 173 2.68 8.00 -5.75
CA TRP A 173 1.46 7.92 -4.95
C TRP A 173 1.84 7.98 -3.48
N ILE A 174 1.20 8.87 -2.76
CA ILE A 174 1.37 8.90 -1.31
C ILE A 174 0.43 7.92 -0.60
N PHE A 175 -0.50 7.30 -1.35
CA PHE A 175 -1.50 6.39 -0.79
C PHE A 175 -1.61 5.10 -1.61
N PRO A 176 -1.74 3.97 -0.95
CA PRO A 176 -1.64 3.81 0.51
C PRO A 176 -0.22 4.10 0.99
N TYR A 177 -0.09 4.82 2.11
CA TYR A 177 1.22 5.20 2.66
C TYR A 177 2.06 3.99 3.09
N MET A 178 1.42 2.91 3.46
CA MET A 178 1.98 1.57 3.63
C MET A 178 1.36 0.64 2.60
N GLY A 179 1.92 0.66 1.40
CA GLY A 179 1.42 -0.10 0.25
C GLY A 179 1.80 -1.57 0.27
N THR A 180 1.37 -2.30 -0.75
CA THR A 180 1.68 -3.72 -0.93
C THR A 180 2.88 -3.96 -1.83
N THR A 181 3.44 -2.92 -2.43
CA THR A 181 4.51 -3.04 -3.43
C THR A 181 5.84 -2.52 -2.90
N GLY A 182 6.89 -3.28 -3.14
CA GLY A 182 8.27 -2.87 -2.88
C GLY A 182 8.53 -2.50 -1.42
N LEU A 183 9.32 -1.47 -1.22
CA LEU A 183 9.83 -1.01 0.07
C LEU A 183 8.81 -0.24 0.92
N SER A 184 7.59 0.00 0.43
CA SER A 184 6.57 0.78 1.14
C SER A 184 5.69 -0.04 2.10
N LYS A 185 6.09 -1.27 2.40
CA LYS A 185 5.29 -2.21 3.22
C LYS A 185 5.38 -1.96 4.72
N PHE A 186 6.39 -1.25 5.18
CA PHE A 186 6.71 -1.08 6.60
C PHE A 186 6.56 0.36 7.03
N GLY A 187 6.10 0.55 8.25
CA GLY A 187 5.94 1.89 8.80
C GLY A 187 5.87 1.92 10.31
N GLN A 188 5.98 3.13 10.82
CA GLN A 188 5.85 3.43 12.25
C GLN A 188 4.76 4.48 12.45
N ILE A 189 3.91 4.25 13.44
CA ILE A 189 2.96 5.24 13.94
C ILE A 189 3.41 5.65 15.33
N VAL A 190 3.59 6.96 15.55
CA VAL A 190 3.83 7.56 16.86
C VAL A 190 2.65 8.46 17.18
N GLN A 191 2.04 8.27 18.32
CA GLN A 191 0.82 8.94 18.72
C GLN A 191 1.06 9.73 20.02
N THR A 192 0.64 10.98 20.01
CA THR A 192 0.58 11.86 21.18
C THR A 192 -0.85 12.41 21.31
N GLU A 193 -1.10 13.26 22.29
CA GLU A 193 -2.40 13.93 22.46
C GLU A 193 -2.71 14.85 21.26
N ASP A 194 -1.71 15.61 20.80
CA ASP A 194 -1.87 16.69 19.82
C ASP A 194 -1.45 16.30 18.39
N PHE A 195 -0.70 15.23 18.23
CA PHE A 195 -0.12 14.84 16.95
C PHE A 195 -0.11 13.32 16.75
N VAL A 196 -0.25 12.93 15.50
CA VAL A 196 0.15 11.60 15.04
C VAL A 196 1.26 11.75 14.00
N MET A 197 2.35 11.01 14.16
CA MET A 197 3.38 10.87 13.13
C MET A 197 3.22 9.52 12.46
N ILE A 198 3.23 9.53 11.13
CA ILE A 198 3.23 8.32 10.30
C ILE A 198 4.50 8.36 9.47
N LEU A 199 5.37 7.37 9.68
CA LEU A 199 6.64 7.22 8.96
C LEU A 199 6.61 5.90 8.19
N GLY A 200 6.70 5.95 6.86
CA GLY A 200 6.97 4.77 6.04
C GLY A 200 8.48 4.52 5.94
N GLU A 201 8.91 3.28 5.81
CA GLU A 201 10.31 2.96 5.54
C GLU A 201 10.74 3.57 4.20
N TYR A 202 9.86 3.55 3.23
CA TYR A 202 10.02 4.25 1.97
C TYR A 202 8.78 5.13 1.69
N PRO A 203 8.94 6.40 1.37
CA PRO A 203 10.17 7.16 1.05
C PRO A 203 10.92 7.75 2.26
N TYR A 204 10.75 7.25 3.45
CA TYR A 204 11.36 7.71 4.70
C TYR A 204 11.12 9.20 5.02
N VAL A 205 9.90 9.65 4.74
CA VAL A 205 9.45 11.01 5.00
C VAL A 205 8.37 10.99 6.07
N PRO A 206 8.61 11.53 7.28
CA PRO A 206 7.59 11.54 8.32
C PRO A 206 6.48 12.52 7.98
N ARG A 207 5.25 12.06 8.10
CA ARG A 207 4.05 12.90 8.10
C ARG A 207 3.71 13.24 9.55
N ILE A 208 3.94 14.48 9.98
CA ILE A 208 3.57 14.97 11.30
C ILE A 208 2.23 15.69 11.17
N ILE A 209 1.18 15.06 11.71
CA ILE A 209 -0.21 15.44 11.47
C ILE A 209 -0.80 15.93 12.78
N PRO A 210 -1.18 17.23 12.90
CA PRO A 210 -1.84 17.75 14.09
C PRO A 210 -3.24 17.12 14.25
N ILE A 211 -3.58 16.77 15.48
CA ILE A 211 -4.93 16.31 15.84
C ILE A 211 -5.73 17.53 16.25
N MET A 212 -6.84 17.77 15.59
CA MET A 212 -7.61 19.00 15.71
C MET A 212 -9.11 18.69 15.82
N SER A 213 -9.94 19.70 16.06
CA SER A 213 -11.37 19.57 15.87
C SER A 213 -11.73 19.43 14.39
N ASN A 214 -12.66 18.55 14.07
CA ASN A 214 -13.18 18.44 12.70
C ASN A 214 -13.86 19.74 12.21
N GLU A 215 -14.25 20.62 13.11
CA GLU A 215 -14.87 21.91 12.80
C GLU A 215 -13.92 22.87 12.03
N ILE A 216 -12.60 22.65 12.10
CA ILE A 216 -11.63 23.48 11.38
C ILE A 216 -11.79 23.34 9.85
N GLY A 217 -12.17 22.14 9.38
CA GLY A 217 -12.52 21.89 7.98
C GLY A 217 -11.56 22.52 6.96
N GLU A 218 -12.13 23.21 5.98
CA GLU A 218 -11.39 23.85 4.89
C GLU A 218 -10.49 25.00 5.34
N ASP A 219 -10.80 25.65 6.47
CA ASP A 219 -10.03 26.80 6.97
C ASP A 219 -8.57 26.43 7.24
N TYR A 220 -8.30 25.17 7.58
CA TYR A 220 -6.94 24.67 7.75
C TYR A 220 -6.07 24.83 6.49
N PHE A 221 -6.67 24.82 5.31
CA PHE A 221 -5.97 24.80 4.03
C PHE A 221 -5.89 26.17 3.33
N LEU A 222 -6.59 27.19 3.81
CA LEU A 222 -6.80 28.46 3.09
C LEU A 222 -5.50 29.13 2.66
N ASP A 223 -4.55 29.32 3.56
CA ASP A 223 -3.31 30.03 3.30
C ASP A 223 -2.11 29.11 3.01
N ARG A 224 -2.36 27.85 2.68
CA ARG A 224 -1.32 26.87 2.41
C ARG A 224 -1.08 26.71 0.93
N PHE A 225 0.20 26.73 0.53
CA PHE A 225 0.60 26.44 -0.84
C PHE A 225 0.84 24.92 -1.04
N PRO A 226 0.70 24.42 -2.29
CA PRO A 226 0.91 22.98 -2.57
C PRO A 226 2.34 22.53 -2.26
N VAL A 227 2.45 21.37 -1.60
CA VAL A 227 3.71 20.68 -1.28
C VAL A 227 3.63 19.21 -1.65
N TRP A 228 4.78 18.50 -1.66
CA TRP A 228 4.83 17.11 -2.10
C TRP A 228 3.91 16.18 -1.32
N MET A 229 3.89 16.25 -0.02
CA MET A 229 3.06 15.40 0.83
C MET A 229 1.69 16.00 1.17
N GLY A 230 1.39 17.17 0.59
CA GLY A 230 0.22 17.95 0.97
C GLY A 230 0.29 18.45 2.41
N HIS A 231 -0.79 19.04 2.87
CA HIS A 231 -0.99 19.38 4.26
C HIS A 231 -2.08 18.52 4.83
N SER A 232 -1.86 17.99 6.04
CA SER A 232 -2.77 17.07 6.69
C SER A 232 -3.16 17.57 8.07
N PHE A 233 -4.40 17.33 8.47
CA PHE A 233 -4.82 17.33 9.86
C PHE A 233 -5.61 16.06 10.17
N ALA A 234 -5.64 15.68 11.44
CA ALA A 234 -6.38 14.53 11.91
C ALA A 234 -7.46 14.94 12.92
N TYR A 235 -8.49 14.11 13.06
CA TYR A 235 -9.50 14.22 14.10
C TYR A 235 -10.01 12.84 14.47
N TRP A 236 -10.62 12.75 15.64
CA TRP A 236 -11.23 11.51 16.09
C TRP A 236 -12.73 11.48 15.76
N GLU A 237 -13.14 10.41 15.09
CA GLU A 237 -14.54 10.07 14.91
C GLU A 237 -14.80 8.77 15.67
N GLN A 238 -15.31 8.88 16.88
CA GLN A 238 -15.40 7.78 17.84
C GLN A 238 -13.99 7.15 18.07
N ASP A 239 -13.82 5.88 17.76
CA ASP A 239 -12.55 5.13 17.87
C ASP A 239 -11.74 5.07 16.55
N LYS A 240 -12.08 5.89 15.58
CA LYS A 240 -11.36 5.97 14.30
C LYS A 240 -10.57 7.26 14.21
N LEU A 241 -9.31 7.13 13.82
CA LEU A 241 -8.49 8.28 13.46
C LEU A 241 -8.76 8.62 11.99
N LYS A 242 -9.30 9.81 11.77
CA LYS A 242 -9.52 10.38 10.43
C LYS A 242 -8.40 11.35 10.10
N VAL A 243 -7.91 11.30 8.87
CA VAL A 243 -6.89 12.23 8.36
C VAL A 243 -7.38 12.81 7.05
N VAL A 244 -7.35 14.13 6.95
CA VAL A 244 -7.66 14.85 5.71
C VAL A 244 -6.39 15.49 5.18
N THR A 245 -6.09 15.27 3.90
CA THR A 245 -4.91 15.79 3.22
C THR A 245 -5.32 16.50 1.94
N LYS A 246 -4.87 17.75 1.78
CA LYS A 246 -5.08 18.58 0.59
C LYS A 246 -3.80 19.35 0.24
N LYS A 247 -3.87 20.14 -0.80
CA LYS A 247 -2.73 20.96 -1.29
C LYS A 247 -1.55 20.10 -1.72
N LEU A 248 -1.85 19.02 -2.39
CA LEU A 248 -0.86 18.20 -3.09
C LEU A 248 -0.35 18.98 -4.31
N ARG A 249 0.92 18.79 -4.66
CA ARG A 249 1.46 19.35 -5.90
C ARG A 249 0.90 18.58 -7.11
N ASP A 250 0.69 19.25 -8.21
CA ASP A 250 0.23 18.65 -9.48
C ASP A 250 1.34 17.91 -10.23
N GLU A 251 2.60 18.05 -9.82
CA GLU A 251 3.75 17.35 -10.41
C GLU A 251 4.02 15.99 -9.75
N GLN A 252 3.13 15.52 -8.91
CA GLN A 252 3.33 14.28 -8.12
C GLN A 252 3.36 13.02 -8.94
N SER A 253 2.89 13.06 -10.15
CA SER A 253 2.81 11.84 -10.91
C SER A 253 4.13 11.44 -11.54
N ASN A 254 4.12 10.23 -11.99
CA ASN A 254 5.15 9.66 -12.84
C ASN A 254 5.54 10.58 -13.99
N ALA A 255 6.77 10.42 -14.49
CA ALA A 255 7.23 11.12 -15.68
C ALA A 255 6.17 11.11 -16.78
N PRO A 256 6.08 12.16 -17.60
CA PRO A 256 5.15 12.22 -18.72
C PRO A 256 5.14 10.96 -19.60
N ALA A 257 6.28 10.26 -19.71
CA ALA A 257 6.38 8.99 -20.41
C ALA A 257 5.56 7.85 -19.80
N ASN A 258 5.39 7.85 -18.48
CA ASN A 258 4.64 6.80 -17.77
C ASN A 258 3.14 7.08 -17.69
N ALA A 259 2.75 8.31 -17.95
CA ALA A 259 1.38 8.72 -17.95
C ALA A 259 0.52 8.09 -19.03
N LEU A 260 1.14 7.73 -20.13
CA LEU A 260 0.50 7.04 -21.24
C LEU A 260 0.28 5.55 -20.95
N SER A 261 0.82 5.02 -19.84
CA SER A 261 0.53 3.65 -19.42
C SER A 261 -0.92 3.54 -18.96
N PRO A 262 -1.71 2.59 -19.50
CA PRO A 262 -3.07 2.35 -19.04
C PRO A 262 -3.15 2.02 -17.55
N ASN A 263 -2.08 1.45 -16.99
CA ASN A 263 -1.93 1.14 -15.57
C ASN A 263 -1.24 2.26 -14.78
N GLY A 264 -0.80 3.33 -15.45
CA GLY A 264 -0.17 4.47 -14.79
C GLY A 264 -1.12 5.10 -13.78
N LEU A 265 -0.59 5.40 -12.60
CA LEU A 265 -1.33 6.09 -11.56
C LEU A 265 -1.72 7.49 -12.05
N PRO A 266 -2.88 8.01 -11.68
CA PRO A 266 -3.29 9.34 -12.10
C PRO A 266 -2.33 10.39 -11.54
N VAL A 267 -2.14 11.45 -12.29
CA VAL A 267 -1.62 12.71 -11.76
C VAL A 267 -2.58 13.18 -10.69
N SER A 268 -2.10 13.71 -9.59
CA SER A 268 -2.95 14.50 -8.71
C SER A 268 -3.02 15.92 -9.24
N SER A 269 -4.21 16.47 -9.35
CA SER A 269 -4.40 17.91 -9.56
C SER A 269 -4.20 18.67 -8.26
N VAL A 270 -4.08 20.00 -8.36
CA VAL A 270 -4.01 20.86 -7.17
C VAL A 270 -5.29 20.86 -6.33
N THR A 271 -6.39 20.37 -6.90
CA THR A 271 -7.69 20.24 -6.22
C THR A 271 -7.89 18.86 -5.60
N SER A 272 -6.93 17.96 -5.78
CA SER A 272 -7.02 16.61 -5.22
C SER A 272 -7.04 16.63 -3.69
N SER A 273 -7.74 15.66 -3.13
CA SER A 273 -7.81 15.45 -1.69
C SER A 273 -7.76 13.97 -1.34
N VAL A 274 -7.28 13.68 -0.15
CA VAL A 274 -7.28 12.34 0.42
C VAL A 274 -7.91 12.36 1.79
N GLU A 275 -8.83 11.43 2.03
CA GLU A 275 -9.35 11.14 3.36
C GLU A 275 -8.90 9.74 3.76
N GLU A 276 -8.23 9.65 4.90
CA GLU A 276 -7.73 8.39 5.44
C GLU A 276 -8.51 8.04 6.73
N THR A 277 -8.68 6.77 6.96
CA THR A 277 -9.29 6.24 8.18
C THR A 277 -8.42 5.11 8.71
N TYR A 278 -8.02 5.21 9.95
CA TYR A 278 -7.34 4.16 10.69
C TYR A 278 -8.29 3.63 11.75
N GLU A 279 -8.58 2.34 11.71
CA GLU A 279 -9.44 1.64 12.65
C GLU A 279 -8.70 0.44 13.22
N LEU A 280 -8.52 0.40 14.55
CA LEU A 280 -7.89 -0.72 15.22
C LEU A 280 -8.90 -1.86 15.33
N LEU A 281 -8.67 -2.96 14.61
CA LEU A 281 -9.54 -4.15 14.66
C LEU A 281 -9.20 -5.07 15.83
N SER A 282 -7.93 -5.06 16.24
CA SER A 282 -7.39 -5.82 17.36
C SER A 282 -6.07 -5.17 17.80
N THR A 283 -5.44 -5.69 18.84
CA THR A 283 -4.10 -5.26 19.27
C THR A 283 -3.07 -5.30 18.14
N ASN A 284 -3.27 -6.18 17.15
CA ASN A 284 -2.29 -6.48 16.11
C ASN A 284 -2.74 -6.14 14.69
N GLN A 285 -3.92 -5.52 14.52
CA GLN A 285 -4.46 -5.26 13.19
C GLN A 285 -5.10 -3.88 13.10
N ILE A 286 -4.74 -3.12 12.07
CA ILE A 286 -5.38 -1.87 11.67
C ILE A 286 -6.04 -2.09 10.31
N LEU A 287 -7.31 -1.76 10.19
CA LEU A 287 -7.94 -1.51 8.91
C LEU A 287 -7.61 -0.07 8.51
N TYR A 288 -6.76 0.06 7.50
CA TYR A 288 -6.44 1.34 6.89
C TYR A 288 -7.26 1.50 5.61
N ARG A 289 -8.09 2.53 5.57
CA ARG A 289 -8.91 2.89 4.42
C ARG A 289 -8.55 4.29 3.97
N TRP A 290 -8.52 4.50 2.68
CA TRP A 290 -8.29 5.80 2.07
C TRP A 290 -9.28 6.06 0.94
N GLU A 291 -9.66 7.32 0.76
CA GLU A 291 -10.45 7.81 -0.36
C GLU A 291 -9.68 8.94 -1.03
N PHE A 292 -9.33 8.75 -2.29
CA PHE A 292 -8.70 9.75 -3.13
C PHE A 292 -9.72 10.37 -4.06
N THR A 293 -9.85 11.68 -4.02
CA THR A 293 -10.76 12.45 -4.87
C THR A 293 -9.96 13.43 -5.71
N ASP A 294 -10.22 13.44 -7.00
CA ASP A 294 -9.64 14.38 -7.97
C ASP A 294 -10.67 14.64 -9.06
N GLU A 295 -11.42 15.73 -8.89
CA GLU A 295 -12.50 16.07 -9.82
C GLU A 295 -11.98 16.46 -11.20
N GLU A 296 -10.72 16.84 -11.35
CA GLU A 296 -10.12 17.19 -12.62
C GLU A 296 -9.80 15.95 -13.46
N PHE A 297 -9.22 14.92 -12.84
CA PHE A 297 -8.65 13.78 -13.57
C PHE A 297 -9.39 12.46 -13.39
N LEU A 298 -10.26 12.34 -12.39
CA LEU A 298 -11.01 11.12 -12.13
C LEU A 298 -12.51 11.29 -12.41
N SER A 299 -13.13 10.24 -12.93
CA SER A 299 -14.57 10.21 -13.14
C SER A 299 -15.36 10.01 -11.85
N GLU A 300 -14.75 9.37 -10.86
CA GLU A 300 -15.27 9.16 -9.51
C GLU A 300 -14.11 8.97 -8.53
N SER A 301 -14.38 9.15 -7.23
CA SER A 301 -13.37 8.91 -6.20
C SER A 301 -12.91 7.45 -6.14
N VAL A 302 -11.66 7.27 -5.75
CA VAL A 302 -11.05 5.93 -5.59
C VAL A 302 -10.95 5.62 -4.10
N ILE A 303 -11.53 4.49 -3.70
CA ILE A 303 -11.43 4.01 -2.32
C ILE A 303 -10.63 2.72 -2.29
N GLY A 304 -9.66 2.65 -1.40
CA GLY A 304 -8.89 1.46 -1.12
C GLY A 304 -8.92 1.06 0.35
N GLU A 305 -8.70 -0.22 0.60
CA GLU A 305 -8.58 -0.80 1.94
C GLU A 305 -7.34 -1.69 2.01
N VAL A 306 -6.59 -1.54 3.08
CA VAL A 306 -5.39 -2.32 3.39
C VAL A 306 -5.48 -2.79 4.84
N LEU A 307 -5.11 -4.04 5.08
CA LEU A 307 -4.95 -4.57 6.42
C LEU A 307 -3.49 -4.46 6.83
N LEU A 308 -3.20 -3.64 7.84
CA LEU A 308 -1.88 -3.56 8.43
C LEU A 308 -1.80 -4.49 9.62
N THR A 309 -0.69 -5.21 9.75
CA THR A 309 -0.41 -6.06 10.90
C THR A 309 0.74 -5.49 11.72
N ARG A 310 0.72 -5.74 13.03
CA ARG A 310 1.82 -5.32 13.89
C ARG A 310 3.07 -6.13 13.57
N MET A 311 4.19 -5.46 13.38
CA MET A 311 5.45 -6.12 13.11
C MET A 311 5.84 -7.04 14.28
N LEU A 312 6.48 -8.16 13.97
CA LEU A 312 6.97 -9.10 14.97
C LEU A 312 8.00 -8.42 15.88
N GLU A 313 8.05 -8.85 17.14
CA GLU A 313 9.03 -8.36 18.09
C GLU A 313 10.47 -8.51 17.56
N GLY A 314 11.25 -7.45 17.68
CA GLY A 314 12.61 -7.39 17.18
C GLY A 314 12.76 -6.90 15.74
N ARG A 315 11.70 -6.88 14.96
CA ARG A 315 11.68 -6.18 13.66
C ARG A 315 11.58 -4.67 13.85
N ARG A 316 12.15 -3.93 12.91
CA ARG A 316 12.11 -2.46 12.90
C ARG A 316 12.21 -1.98 11.45
N ILE A 317 11.80 -0.75 11.20
CA ILE A 317 12.07 -0.05 9.95
C ILE A 317 13.50 0.46 9.95
N TYR A 318 14.08 0.57 8.76
CA TYR A 318 15.42 1.09 8.53
C TYR A 318 15.36 2.42 7.79
N GLU A 319 16.43 3.19 7.88
CA GLU A 319 16.56 4.38 7.06
C GLU A 319 16.73 3.99 5.59
N TYR A 320 15.88 4.51 4.74
CA TYR A 320 16.02 4.40 3.29
C TYR A 320 16.67 5.67 2.74
N ALA A 321 17.98 5.63 2.57
CA ALA A 321 18.78 6.74 2.08
C ALA A 321 18.75 6.81 0.54
N CYS A 322 17.61 7.13 -0.04
CA CYS A 322 17.34 7.11 -1.48
C CYS A 322 18.37 7.90 -2.31
N HIS A 323 18.91 8.98 -1.77
CA HIS A 323 19.91 9.81 -2.45
C HIS A 323 21.31 9.21 -2.43
N GLU A 324 21.61 8.32 -1.47
CA GLU A 324 22.93 7.74 -1.35
C GLU A 324 23.19 6.73 -2.47
N GLY A 325 24.21 6.99 -3.28
CA GLY A 325 24.52 6.14 -4.43
C GLY A 325 23.48 6.17 -5.56
N ASN A 326 22.53 7.10 -5.55
CA ASN A 326 21.56 7.24 -6.64
C ASN A 326 22.20 7.87 -7.89
N TYR A 327 22.87 7.06 -8.68
CA TYR A 327 23.44 7.47 -9.97
C TYR A 327 22.39 7.44 -11.11
N ASN A 328 21.18 6.95 -10.84
CA ASN A 328 20.16 6.76 -11.88
C ASN A 328 19.79 8.08 -12.57
N MET A 329 19.63 9.17 -11.82
CA MET A 329 19.29 10.48 -12.38
C MET A 329 20.36 10.95 -13.38
N GLU A 330 21.64 10.88 -12.99
CA GLU A 330 22.73 11.24 -13.87
C GLU A 330 22.79 10.34 -15.11
N LEU A 331 22.65 9.03 -14.93
CA LEU A 331 22.69 8.05 -16.02
C LEU A 331 21.53 8.21 -17.00
N ILE A 332 20.31 8.46 -16.50
CA ILE A 332 19.13 8.71 -17.33
C ILE A 332 19.33 9.96 -18.19
N LEU A 333 19.77 11.06 -17.59
CA LEU A 333 19.97 12.32 -18.32
C LEU A 333 21.14 12.25 -19.32
N ARG A 334 22.23 11.57 -18.94
CA ARG A 334 23.35 11.33 -19.86
C ARG A 334 22.94 10.42 -21.01
N GLY A 335 22.18 9.38 -20.74
CA GLY A 335 21.66 8.46 -21.76
C GLY A 335 20.79 9.19 -22.78
N ALA A 336 19.90 10.07 -22.30
CA ALA A 336 19.07 10.91 -23.16
C ALA A 336 19.92 11.87 -24.03
N ARG A 337 20.90 12.57 -23.46
CA ARG A 337 21.81 13.42 -24.25
C ARG A 337 22.63 12.64 -25.27
N ARG A 338 23.02 11.42 -24.94
CA ARG A 338 23.72 10.54 -25.89
C ARG A 338 22.82 10.16 -27.05
N ALA A 339 21.58 9.78 -26.78
CA ALA A 339 20.60 9.47 -27.82
C ALA A 339 20.34 10.67 -28.74
N ASP A 340 20.18 11.89 -28.17
CA ASP A 340 20.01 13.12 -28.95
C ASP A 340 21.18 13.37 -29.89
N TRP A 341 22.40 13.18 -29.40
CA TRP A 341 23.62 13.33 -30.22
C TRP A 341 23.64 12.34 -31.35
N GLU A 342 23.33 11.09 -31.12
CA GLU A 342 23.31 10.02 -32.13
C GLU A 342 22.22 10.28 -33.19
N ASP A 343 21.09 10.80 -32.81
CA ASP A 343 20.02 11.18 -33.75
C ASP A 343 20.41 12.36 -34.62
N GLN A 344 21.09 13.36 -34.06
CA GLN A 344 21.64 14.48 -34.84
C GLN A 344 22.68 13.99 -35.88
N GLN A 345 23.56 13.06 -35.49
CA GLN A 345 24.53 12.48 -36.43
C GLN A 345 23.88 11.70 -37.58
N ARG A 346 22.78 10.98 -37.26
CA ARG A 346 22.03 10.24 -38.30
C ARG A 346 21.25 11.17 -39.23
N SER A 347 20.83 12.31 -38.73
CA SER A 347 20.00 13.28 -39.47
C SER A 347 20.84 14.24 -40.32
N THR A 348 22.16 14.30 -40.11
CA THR A 348 23.06 15.12 -40.91
C THR A 348 23.52 14.30 -42.10
N PRO A 349 23.12 14.63 -43.36
CA PRO A 349 23.58 13.93 -44.54
C PRO A 349 25.13 14.04 -44.63
N ASN A 350 25.81 12.92 -44.92
CA ASN A 350 27.22 12.95 -45.26
C ASN A 350 27.43 14.00 -46.38
N GLN A 351 28.07 15.10 -46.05
CA GLN A 351 28.59 16.07 -47.03
C GLN A 351 29.81 15.48 -47.71
#